data_87c36c02432a7ac88f499e03545ec653
#
_entry.id   87c36c02432a7ac88f499e03545ec653
#
_cell.length_a   1.000
_cell.length_b   1.000
_cell.length_c   1.000
_cell.angle_alpha   90.00
_cell.angle_beta   90.00
_cell.angle_gamma   90.00
#
_symmetry.space_group_name_H-M   'P 1'
#
loop_
_entity.id
_entity.type
_entity.pdbx_description
1 polymer ?
#
loop_
_entity_poly.entity_id
_entity_poly.type
_entity_poly.pdbx_seq_one_letter_code
_entity_poly.pdbx_strand_id
1 'polypeptide(L)'
;MCIRADSCLNSGCHDTSQRLLTALDHCQPDRVPIDLGGNQTGIHKFAYEKLLAHLGLKEEIVIMDLVQQLAKPSEAVLQRLRVDTRYVWAGGAASFKGGVVKRERNGRVWNDFTDEFGITWSMPEEHPYYFDISHSPLAGLTLQQIKDHPFPKGDDPSRFEGLRDRALAIKRETPYAVVSGISGVVYEFCWYLRGLENLFADMIEQPEVFEAIIDRTLKFWMDWFRLFLGEAGDVVDVIMIGDDLAGQGGPLFSPRIYQEIVKPRHKRLVQYIKSRTRAKLWYHSCGSIVTYLPDLLDNGIDIFNPVQISAKDMDPAMLKARFGDKVVFWGGGVDSQHVLPHGITEQVRENVRANLEAFKPGGGYVFNNVHNIQADVPPANILAMFDAAYEFGKY
;
A
#
# COMPACT_ATOMS: atom_id res chain seq x y z
N MET A 1 12.18 12.11 29.34
CA MET A 1 13.61 11.96 29.63
C MET A 1 14.09 10.70 28.93
N CYS A 2 14.94 10.84 27.95
CA CYS A 2 15.23 9.88 26.90
C CYS A 2 15.97 8.62 27.40
N ILE A 3 15.35 7.45 27.31
CA ILE A 3 16.04 6.15 27.40
C ILE A 3 16.00 5.56 25.97
N ARG A 4 16.76 6.12 25.04
CA ARG A 4 16.85 5.60 23.64
C ARG A 4 18.28 5.58 23.07
N ALA A 5 19.33 5.84 23.89
CA ALA A 5 20.68 6.01 23.36
C ALA A 5 21.50 4.70 23.25
N ASP A 6 21.15 3.61 23.95
CA ASP A 6 22.05 2.46 24.06
C ASP A 6 21.69 1.26 23.15
N SER A 7 20.55 1.27 22.46
CA SER A 7 20.17 0.14 21.57
C SER A 7 20.60 0.32 20.11
N CYS A 8 21.09 1.50 19.73
CA CYS A 8 21.41 1.82 18.32
C CYS A 8 22.89 1.59 17.95
N LEU A 9 23.72 1.06 18.84
CA LEU A 9 25.19 0.99 18.66
C LEU A 9 25.71 -0.37 18.14
N ASN A 10 24.95 -1.10 17.31
CA ASN A 10 25.50 -2.26 16.61
C ASN A 10 25.79 -1.92 15.15
N SER A 11 27.02 -1.41 14.88
CA SER A 11 27.57 -1.16 13.54
C SER A 11 28.04 -2.44 12.83
N GLY A 12 27.38 -3.57 13.06
CA GLY A 12 27.60 -4.82 12.35
C GLY A 12 26.76 -4.89 11.07
N CYS A 13 27.17 -5.70 10.10
CA CYS A 13 26.35 -6.02 8.92
C CYS A 13 25.04 -6.65 9.39
N HIS A 14 23.92 -5.93 9.28
CA HIS A 14 22.59 -6.44 9.60
C HIS A 14 22.13 -7.43 8.53
N ASP A 15 21.45 -8.51 8.92
CA ASP A 15 20.65 -9.26 7.97
C ASP A 15 19.46 -8.40 7.48
N THR A 16 18.76 -8.83 6.44
CA THR A 16 17.75 -8.02 5.77
C THR A 16 16.54 -7.70 6.66
N SER A 17 16.08 -8.64 7.50
CA SER A 17 14.97 -8.40 8.43
C SER A 17 15.39 -7.46 9.56
N GLN A 18 16.58 -7.65 10.13
CA GLN A 18 17.12 -6.78 11.17
C GLN A 18 17.32 -5.35 10.66
N ARG A 19 17.78 -5.19 9.41
CA ARG A 19 17.90 -3.87 8.75
C ARG A 19 16.59 -3.14 8.72
N LEU A 20 15.51 -3.82 8.27
CA LEU A 20 14.18 -3.22 8.26
C LEU A 20 13.74 -2.83 9.67
N LEU A 21 13.77 -3.77 10.62
CA LEU A 21 13.31 -3.53 11.98
C LEU A 21 14.06 -2.38 12.66
N THR A 22 15.38 -2.29 12.46
CA THR A 22 16.21 -1.18 12.93
C THR A 22 15.72 0.17 12.37
N ALA A 23 15.45 0.24 11.07
CA ALA A 23 14.91 1.45 10.45
C ALA A 23 13.51 1.80 10.99
N LEU A 24 12.65 0.79 11.21
CA LEU A 24 11.30 0.97 11.77
C LEU A 24 11.31 1.43 13.25
N ASP A 25 12.41 1.23 13.96
CA ASP A 25 12.62 1.73 15.31
C ASP A 25 13.34 3.09 15.36
N HIS A 26 13.37 3.81 14.23
CA HIS A 26 14.04 5.11 14.07
C HIS A 26 15.54 5.06 14.43
N CYS A 27 16.18 3.94 14.12
CA CYS A 27 17.62 3.78 14.23
C CYS A 27 18.25 3.62 12.84
N GLN A 28 19.54 3.95 12.73
CA GLN A 28 20.28 3.80 11.47
C GLN A 28 20.81 2.37 11.34
N PRO A 29 20.36 1.57 10.35
CA PRO A 29 20.99 0.30 10.01
C PRO A 29 22.27 0.52 9.19
N ASP A 30 22.85 -0.56 8.68
CA ASP A 30 24.02 -0.49 7.76
C ASP A 30 23.71 0.28 6.45
N ARG A 31 22.48 0.20 5.98
CA ARG A 31 21.92 0.97 4.88
C ARG A 31 20.41 1.10 5.00
N VAL A 32 19.83 2.02 4.25
CA VAL A 32 18.38 2.14 4.09
C VAL A 32 17.80 0.82 3.55
N PRO A 33 16.76 0.24 4.18
CA PRO A 33 16.05 -0.91 3.64
C PRO A 33 15.40 -0.57 2.28
N ILE A 34 15.36 -1.55 1.39
CA ILE A 34 14.78 -1.41 0.05
C ILE A 34 13.58 -2.33 -0.06
N ASP A 35 12.47 -1.80 -0.60
CA ASP A 35 11.22 -2.52 -0.76
C ASP A 35 10.74 -2.54 -2.21
N LEU A 36 10.13 -3.68 -2.60
CA LEU A 36 9.38 -3.91 -3.84
C LEU A 36 8.52 -5.17 -3.68
N GLY A 37 7.33 -5.18 -4.26
CA GLY A 37 6.52 -6.39 -4.41
C GLY A 37 5.21 -6.40 -3.63
N GLY A 38 4.87 -5.29 -2.96
CA GLY A 38 3.53 -5.07 -2.41
C GLY A 38 2.54 -4.58 -3.47
N ASN A 39 1.24 -4.57 -3.13
CA ASN A 39 0.22 -4.00 -4.01
C ASN A 39 0.24 -2.46 -4.06
N GLN A 40 0.99 -1.83 -3.15
CA GLN A 40 1.26 -0.38 -3.10
C GLN A 40 2.72 -0.03 -3.37
N THR A 41 3.55 -1.05 -3.61
CA THR A 41 4.99 -0.92 -3.87
C THR A 41 5.42 -1.92 -4.94
N GLY A 42 4.53 -2.19 -5.88
CA GLY A 42 4.69 -3.21 -6.90
C GLY A 42 5.26 -2.70 -8.22
N ILE A 43 5.13 -3.53 -9.22
CA ILE A 43 5.53 -3.24 -10.60
C ILE A 43 4.45 -3.72 -11.58
N HIS A 44 4.04 -2.84 -12.48
CA HIS A 44 3.08 -3.18 -13.53
C HIS A 44 3.64 -4.26 -14.47
N LYS A 45 2.78 -5.19 -14.88
CA LYS A 45 3.18 -6.36 -15.71
C LYS A 45 4.02 -6.00 -16.94
N PHE A 46 3.71 -4.90 -17.62
CA PHE A 46 4.45 -4.47 -18.83
C PHE A 46 5.83 -3.91 -18.51
N ALA A 47 5.97 -3.19 -17.39
CA ALA A 47 7.29 -2.76 -16.93
C ALA A 47 8.12 -3.96 -16.48
N TYR A 48 7.47 -4.93 -15.82
CA TYR A 48 8.13 -6.17 -15.38
C TYR A 48 8.59 -7.02 -16.55
N GLU A 49 7.75 -7.19 -17.58
CA GLU A 49 8.10 -7.89 -18.82
C GLU A 49 9.35 -7.29 -19.48
N LYS A 50 9.38 -5.94 -19.61
CA LYS A 50 10.55 -5.22 -20.15
C LYS A 50 11.78 -5.40 -19.26
N LEU A 51 11.60 -5.41 -17.93
CA LEU A 51 12.69 -5.62 -16.97
C LEU A 51 13.27 -7.03 -17.08
N LEU A 52 12.43 -8.07 -17.17
CA LEU A 52 12.86 -9.46 -17.38
C LEU A 52 13.67 -9.59 -18.68
N ALA A 53 13.15 -9.03 -19.79
CA ALA A 53 13.85 -9.03 -21.08
C ALA A 53 15.21 -8.34 -20.98
N HIS A 54 15.28 -7.19 -20.31
CA HIS A 54 16.55 -6.45 -20.10
C HIS A 54 17.56 -7.21 -19.25
N LEU A 55 17.08 -7.98 -18.26
CA LEU A 55 17.93 -8.83 -17.41
C LEU A 55 18.28 -10.18 -18.04
N GLY A 56 17.71 -10.50 -19.22
CA GLY A 56 17.90 -11.79 -19.88
C GLY A 56 17.20 -12.96 -19.17
N LEU A 57 16.23 -12.67 -18.30
CA LEU A 57 15.44 -13.67 -17.57
C LEU A 57 14.25 -14.13 -18.39
N LYS A 58 13.98 -15.44 -18.40
CA LYS A 58 12.84 -16.05 -19.07
C LYS A 58 11.95 -16.70 -18.01
N GLU A 59 10.97 -15.96 -17.55
CA GLU A 59 10.06 -16.35 -16.47
C GLU A 59 8.61 -16.10 -16.89
N GLU A 60 7.69 -16.89 -16.36
CA GLU A 60 6.25 -16.63 -16.51
C GLU A 60 5.86 -15.44 -15.61
N ILE A 61 5.06 -14.53 -16.15
CA ILE A 61 4.55 -13.37 -15.40
C ILE A 61 3.28 -13.79 -14.66
N VAL A 62 3.40 -13.89 -13.34
CA VAL A 62 2.26 -14.13 -12.46
C VAL A 62 1.67 -12.79 -12.04
N ILE A 63 0.36 -12.59 -12.26
CA ILE A 63 -0.35 -11.39 -11.80
C ILE A 63 -0.70 -11.54 -10.32
N MET A 64 -0.18 -10.64 -9.51
CA MET A 64 -0.39 -10.60 -8.07
C MET A 64 -1.63 -9.75 -7.72
N ASP A 65 -1.81 -8.62 -8.39
CA ASP A 65 -2.94 -7.72 -8.22
C ASP A 65 -3.66 -7.57 -9.56
N LEU A 66 -4.89 -8.10 -9.63
CA LEU A 66 -5.67 -8.11 -10.86
C LEU A 66 -6.13 -6.71 -11.26
N VAL A 67 -6.53 -5.86 -10.28
CA VAL A 67 -7.05 -4.52 -10.55
C VAL A 67 -5.97 -3.63 -11.14
N GLN A 68 -4.81 -3.61 -10.51
CA GLN A 68 -3.68 -2.77 -10.89
C GLN A 68 -2.75 -3.43 -11.91
N GLN A 69 -3.04 -4.66 -12.32
CA GLN A 69 -2.22 -5.45 -13.26
C GLN A 69 -0.75 -5.58 -12.82
N LEU A 70 -0.52 -5.74 -11.50
CA LEU A 70 0.81 -5.88 -10.96
C LEU A 70 1.34 -7.30 -11.09
N ALA A 71 2.57 -7.42 -11.54
CA ALA A 71 3.29 -8.67 -11.55
C ALA A 71 3.82 -9.01 -10.15
N LYS A 72 3.88 -10.29 -9.83
CA LYS A 72 4.63 -10.81 -8.69
C LYS A 72 6.10 -10.91 -9.08
N PRO A 73 7.00 -10.09 -8.53
CA PRO A 73 8.42 -10.21 -8.84
C PRO A 73 8.98 -11.55 -8.37
N SER A 74 9.82 -12.16 -9.22
CA SER A 74 10.52 -13.40 -8.87
C SER A 74 11.61 -13.14 -7.83
N GLU A 75 12.03 -14.21 -7.15
CA GLU A 75 13.13 -14.11 -6.19
C GLU A 75 14.42 -13.62 -6.86
N ALA A 76 14.72 -14.03 -8.09
CA ALA A 76 15.87 -13.57 -8.84
C ALA A 76 15.86 -12.06 -9.07
N VAL A 77 14.70 -11.48 -9.42
CA VAL A 77 14.53 -10.03 -9.59
C VAL A 77 14.65 -9.32 -8.24
N LEU A 78 13.99 -9.80 -7.19
CA LEU A 78 14.06 -9.19 -5.86
C LEU A 78 15.49 -9.18 -5.32
N GLN A 79 16.25 -10.25 -5.51
CA GLN A 79 17.67 -10.32 -5.13
C GLN A 79 18.55 -9.38 -5.97
N ARG A 80 18.34 -9.30 -7.30
CA ARG A 80 19.06 -8.36 -8.17
C ARG A 80 18.84 -6.91 -7.73
N LEU A 81 17.63 -6.60 -7.27
CA LEU A 81 17.26 -5.26 -6.79
C LEU A 81 17.54 -5.07 -5.29
N ARG A 82 18.09 -6.06 -4.60
CA ARG A 82 18.46 -6.03 -3.17
C ARG A 82 17.31 -5.69 -2.23
N VAL A 83 16.14 -6.24 -2.53
CA VAL A 83 14.91 -6.03 -1.77
C VAL A 83 14.96 -6.77 -0.43
N ASP A 84 14.63 -6.07 0.66
CA ASP A 84 14.72 -6.55 2.04
C ASP A 84 13.39 -7.16 2.56
N THR A 85 12.31 -7.04 1.81
CA THR A 85 10.95 -7.44 2.18
C THR A 85 10.45 -8.62 1.36
N ARG A 86 9.51 -9.40 1.95
CA ARG A 86 8.70 -10.38 1.23
C ARG A 86 7.25 -10.25 1.67
N TYR A 87 6.35 -10.43 0.73
CA TYR A 87 4.92 -10.25 0.96
C TYR A 87 4.18 -11.57 1.00
N VAL A 88 3.25 -11.68 1.94
CA VAL A 88 2.26 -12.76 2.00
C VAL A 88 0.86 -12.15 2.04
N TRP A 89 -0.08 -12.74 1.31
CA TRP A 89 -1.42 -12.20 1.16
C TRP A 89 -2.47 -13.20 1.62
N ALA A 90 -3.52 -12.70 2.27
CA ALA A 90 -4.75 -13.45 2.43
C ALA A 90 -5.43 -13.62 1.07
N GLY A 91 -6.21 -14.67 0.92
CA GLY A 91 -7.00 -14.92 -0.29
C GLY A 91 -8.39 -14.28 -0.25
N GLY A 92 -9.16 -14.46 -1.30
CA GLY A 92 -10.61 -14.24 -1.30
C GLY A 92 -11.36 -15.37 -0.59
N ALA A 93 -12.66 -15.19 -0.34
CA ALA A 93 -13.51 -16.28 0.19
C ALA A 93 -13.59 -17.44 -0.79
N ALA A 94 -13.37 -18.67 -0.34
CA ALA A 94 -13.42 -19.86 -1.20
C ALA A 94 -14.81 -20.10 -1.81
N SER A 95 -15.86 -19.57 -1.16
CA SER A 95 -17.24 -19.60 -1.67
C SER A 95 -17.45 -18.69 -2.86
N PHE A 96 -16.60 -17.69 -3.07
CA PHE A 96 -16.70 -16.76 -4.18
C PHE A 96 -15.97 -17.30 -5.41
N LYS A 97 -16.72 -17.49 -6.51
CA LYS A 97 -16.23 -18.00 -7.79
C LYS A 97 -16.29 -16.88 -8.84
N GLY A 98 -15.51 -15.81 -8.63
CA GLY A 98 -15.37 -14.74 -9.62
C GLY A 98 -14.36 -15.08 -10.70
N GLY A 99 -14.49 -14.45 -11.87
CA GLY A 99 -13.54 -14.55 -12.96
C GLY A 99 -13.71 -13.43 -13.96
N VAL A 100 -12.66 -13.16 -14.74
CA VAL A 100 -12.71 -12.16 -15.81
C VAL A 100 -13.50 -12.73 -16.99
N VAL A 101 -14.50 -11.95 -17.46
CA VAL A 101 -15.32 -12.27 -18.65
C VAL A 101 -15.17 -11.17 -19.68
N LYS A 102 -15.10 -11.52 -20.95
CA LYS A 102 -15.08 -10.55 -22.04
C LYS A 102 -16.51 -10.13 -22.40
N ARG A 103 -16.72 -8.84 -22.55
CA ARG A 103 -17.99 -8.24 -22.97
C ARG A 103 -17.77 -7.19 -24.05
N GLU A 104 -18.58 -7.22 -25.09
CA GLU A 104 -18.59 -6.15 -26.10
C GLU A 104 -19.56 -5.06 -25.69
N ARG A 105 -19.08 -3.81 -25.73
CA ARG A 105 -19.87 -2.58 -25.46
C ARG A 105 -19.44 -1.48 -26.44
N ASN A 106 -20.40 -0.96 -27.20
CA ASN A 106 -20.18 0.11 -28.17
C ASN A 106 -19.03 -0.19 -29.17
N GLY A 107 -18.96 -1.43 -29.65
CA GLY A 107 -17.92 -1.87 -30.61
C GLY A 107 -16.52 -2.04 -30.00
N ARG A 108 -16.39 -2.05 -28.68
CA ARG A 108 -15.14 -2.32 -27.95
C ARG A 108 -15.28 -3.52 -27.06
N VAL A 109 -14.21 -4.29 -26.96
CA VAL A 109 -14.13 -5.45 -26.03
C VAL A 109 -13.59 -4.99 -24.68
N TRP A 110 -14.27 -5.38 -23.62
CA TRP A 110 -13.93 -5.11 -22.24
C TRP A 110 -13.70 -6.42 -21.49
N ASN A 111 -12.73 -6.43 -20.62
CA ASN A 111 -12.55 -7.44 -19.61
C ASN A 111 -13.25 -6.97 -18.34
N ASP A 112 -14.26 -7.70 -17.90
CA ASP A 112 -15.03 -7.37 -16.71
C ASP A 112 -14.87 -8.46 -15.66
N PHE A 113 -14.85 -8.09 -14.40
CA PHE A 113 -15.12 -9.02 -13.30
C PHE A 113 -15.95 -8.32 -12.22
N THR A 114 -16.81 -9.10 -11.56
CA THR A 114 -17.57 -8.61 -10.39
C THR A 114 -17.00 -9.30 -9.17
N ASP A 115 -16.64 -8.51 -8.14
CA ASP A 115 -16.11 -9.04 -6.90
C ASP A 115 -17.21 -9.54 -5.95
N GLU A 116 -16.82 -10.06 -4.81
CA GLU A 116 -17.75 -10.62 -3.82
C GLU A 116 -18.70 -9.60 -3.18
N PHE A 117 -18.39 -8.30 -3.30
CA PHE A 117 -19.23 -7.21 -2.83
C PHE A 117 -20.23 -6.73 -3.89
N GLY A 118 -20.14 -7.26 -5.11
CA GLY A 118 -20.97 -6.84 -6.23
C GLY A 118 -20.43 -5.64 -6.99
N ILE A 119 -19.20 -5.18 -6.69
CA ILE A 119 -18.52 -4.14 -7.47
C ILE A 119 -18.08 -4.75 -8.79
N THR A 120 -18.44 -4.10 -9.91
CA THR A 120 -17.96 -4.52 -11.22
C THR A 120 -16.80 -3.65 -11.66
N TRP A 121 -15.72 -4.30 -12.01
CA TRP A 121 -14.47 -3.72 -12.49
C TRP A 121 -14.34 -4.01 -13.98
N SER A 122 -13.93 -3.02 -14.78
CA SER A 122 -13.85 -3.12 -16.23
C SER A 122 -12.53 -2.55 -16.75
N MET A 123 -11.92 -3.24 -17.69
CA MET A 123 -10.68 -2.84 -18.34
C MET A 123 -10.81 -3.03 -19.86
N PRO A 124 -10.53 -2.01 -20.69
CA PRO A 124 -10.56 -2.17 -22.13
C PRO A 124 -9.46 -3.15 -22.59
N GLU A 125 -9.80 -4.06 -23.52
CA GLU A 125 -8.82 -5.04 -24.03
C GLU A 125 -7.70 -4.38 -24.82
N GLU A 126 -7.98 -3.27 -25.49
CA GLU A 126 -7.00 -2.51 -26.30
C GLU A 126 -5.92 -1.82 -25.43
N HIS A 127 -6.27 -1.48 -24.17
CA HIS A 127 -5.40 -0.79 -23.21
C HIS A 127 -5.48 -1.45 -21.84
N PRO A 128 -4.87 -2.64 -21.66
CA PRO A 128 -5.05 -3.48 -20.49
C PRO A 128 -4.12 -3.05 -19.33
N TYR A 129 -4.25 -1.79 -18.90
CA TYR A 129 -3.41 -1.22 -17.84
C TYR A 129 -4.01 -1.36 -16.45
N TYR A 130 -5.31 -1.04 -16.31
CA TYR A 130 -6.02 -1.04 -15.03
C TYR A 130 -7.47 -1.46 -15.22
N PHE A 131 -8.04 -2.05 -14.18
CA PHE A 131 -9.49 -2.19 -14.04
C PHE A 131 -10.05 -1.01 -13.28
N ASP A 132 -10.98 -0.28 -13.87
CA ASP A 132 -11.73 0.80 -13.23
C ASP A 132 -13.10 0.33 -12.79
N ILE A 133 -13.67 0.96 -11.75
CA ILE A 133 -15.03 0.64 -11.29
C ILE A 133 -16.04 1.09 -12.34
N SER A 134 -16.80 0.16 -12.88
CA SER A 134 -17.88 0.41 -13.85
C SER A 134 -19.29 0.27 -13.23
N HIS A 135 -19.39 -0.37 -12.06
CA HIS A 135 -20.63 -0.48 -11.30
C HIS A 135 -20.35 -0.53 -9.80
N SER A 136 -21.03 0.32 -9.07
CA SER A 136 -21.04 0.40 -7.61
C SER A 136 -22.37 -0.12 -7.08
N PRO A 137 -22.41 -1.21 -6.30
CA PRO A 137 -23.66 -1.91 -5.95
C PRO A 137 -24.60 -1.11 -5.06
N LEU A 138 -24.11 -0.13 -4.34
CA LEU A 138 -24.93 0.75 -3.48
C LEU A 138 -25.32 2.06 -4.17
N ALA A 139 -24.90 2.30 -5.42
CA ALA A 139 -25.29 3.50 -6.16
C ALA A 139 -26.83 3.58 -6.30
N GLY A 140 -27.40 4.74 -5.97
CA GLY A 140 -28.83 4.99 -6.06
C GLY A 140 -29.73 4.29 -5.02
N LEU A 141 -29.16 3.49 -4.10
CA LEU A 141 -29.93 2.86 -3.04
C LEU A 141 -30.29 3.86 -1.92
N THR A 142 -31.49 3.71 -1.35
CA THR A 142 -31.91 4.44 -0.15
C THR A 142 -31.19 3.93 1.09
N LEU A 143 -31.20 4.70 2.19
CA LEU A 143 -30.61 4.32 3.47
C LEU A 143 -31.11 2.93 3.95
N GLN A 144 -32.43 2.66 3.82
CA GLN A 144 -32.98 1.37 4.24
C GLN A 144 -32.45 0.23 3.37
N GLN A 145 -32.43 0.42 2.05
CA GLN A 145 -31.88 -0.59 1.13
C GLN A 145 -30.39 -0.85 1.37
N ILE A 146 -29.61 0.19 1.71
CA ILE A 146 -28.19 0.05 2.08
C ILE A 146 -28.05 -0.77 3.37
N LYS A 147 -28.88 -0.52 4.37
CA LYS A 147 -28.88 -1.30 5.63
C LYS A 147 -29.20 -2.78 5.41
N ASP A 148 -30.10 -3.07 4.49
CA ASP A 148 -30.55 -4.43 4.16
C ASP A 148 -29.71 -5.14 3.09
N HIS A 149 -28.81 -4.39 2.41
CA HIS A 149 -27.98 -4.95 1.32
C HIS A 149 -27.08 -6.08 1.85
N PRO A 150 -27.01 -7.24 1.16
CA PRO A 150 -26.14 -8.34 1.59
C PRO A 150 -24.65 -7.92 1.52
N PHE A 151 -23.91 -8.27 2.55
CA PHE A 151 -22.46 -8.11 2.60
C PHE A 151 -21.78 -9.47 2.76
N PRO A 152 -20.62 -9.70 2.15
CA PRO A 152 -19.85 -10.91 2.40
C PRO A 152 -19.40 -10.97 3.85
N LYS A 153 -18.99 -12.16 4.30
CA LYS A 153 -18.47 -12.35 5.65
C LYS A 153 -16.98 -12.04 5.69
N GLY A 154 -16.57 -11.10 6.54
CA GLY A 154 -15.15 -10.81 6.78
C GLY A 154 -14.45 -11.96 7.51
N ASP A 155 -15.18 -12.68 8.36
CA ASP A 155 -14.69 -13.77 9.18
C ASP A 155 -14.76 -15.16 8.50
N ASP A 156 -14.67 -15.22 7.18
CA ASP A 156 -14.54 -16.48 6.46
C ASP A 156 -13.10 -17.02 6.58
N PRO A 157 -12.87 -18.16 7.28
CA PRO A 157 -11.53 -18.67 7.54
C PRO A 157 -10.80 -19.10 6.25
N SER A 158 -11.53 -19.42 5.18
CA SER A 158 -10.93 -19.84 3.91
C SER A 158 -10.04 -18.74 3.27
N ARG A 159 -10.25 -17.47 3.65
CA ARG A 159 -9.41 -16.35 3.22
C ARG A 159 -7.95 -16.47 3.69
N PHE A 160 -7.76 -17.16 4.80
CA PHE A 160 -6.46 -17.23 5.50
C PHE A 160 -5.78 -18.58 5.36
N GLU A 161 -6.31 -19.47 4.54
CA GLU A 161 -5.75 -20.82 4.33
C GLU A 161 -4.28 -20.75 3.91
N GLY A 162 -3.41 -21.42 4.68
CA GLY A 162 -1.97 -21.49 4.47
C GLY A 162 -1.23 -20.15 4.65
N LEU A 163 -1.88 -19.07 5.10
CA LEU A 163 -1.24 -17.75 5.29
C LEU A 163 -0.11 -17.83 6.32
N ARG A 164 -0.38 -18.46 7.48
CA ARG A 164 0.61 -18.64 8.53
C ARG A 164 1.82 -19.43 8.05
N ASP A 165 1.59 -20.54 7.35
CA ASP A 165 2.67 -21.40 6.88
C ASP A 165 3.56 -20.67 5.87
N ARG A 166 2.97 -19.89 4.94
CA ARG A 166 3.74 -19.06 4.00
C ARG A 166 4.58 -17.99 4.72
N ALA A 167 4.02 -17.34 5.73
CA ALA A 167 4.75 -16.35 6.52
C ALA A 167 5.90 -16.99 7.32
N LEU A 168 5.64 -18.13 7.97
CA LEU A 168 6.64 -18.88 8.72
C LEU A 168 7.75 -19.42 7.83
N ALA A 169 7.45 -19.87 6.61
CA ALA A 169 8.45 -20.34 5.66
C ALA A 169 9.45 -19.22 5.34
N ILE A 170 8.99 -17.99 5.04
CA ILE A 170 9.87 -16.85 4.81
C ILE A 170 10.75 -16.59 6.05
N LYS A 171 10.17 -16.55 7.24
CA LYS A 171 10.90 -16.30 8.49
C LYS A 171 11.95 -17.34 8.84
N ARG A 172 11.73 -18.60 8.48
CA ARG A 172 12.64 -19.72 8.81
C ARG A 172 13.72 -19.95 7.75
N GLU A 173 13.37 -19.75 6.50
CA GLU A 173 14.18 -20.14 5.35
C GLU A 173 14.94 -18.97 4.73
N THR A 174 14.60 -17.73 5.09
CA THR A 174 15.17 -16.53 4.48
C THR A 174 15.50 -15.46 5.53
N PRO A 175 16.38 -14.51 5.22
CA PRO A 175 16.67 -13.38 6.11
C PRO A 175 15.70 -12.21 5.94
N TYR A 176 14.63 -12.34 5.15
CA TYR A 176 13.77 -11.22 4.78
C TYR A 176 12.68 -10.92 5.81
N ALA A 177 12.30 -9.65 5.89
CA ALA A 177 11.16 -9.24 6.67
C ALA A 177 9.83 -9.56 5.95
N VAL A 178 8.80 -9.90 6.73
CA VAL A 178 7.48 -10.30 6.23
C VAL A 178 6.50 -9.17 6.36
N VAL A 179 5.93 -8.75 5.23
CA VAL A 179 4.87 -7.75 5.14
C VAL A 179 3.56 -8.41 4.71
N SER A 180 2.44 -8.00 5.29
CA SER A 180 1.11 -8.47 4.94
C SER A 180 0.06 -7.40 5.25
N GLY A 181 -1.18 -7.64 4.88
CA GLY A 181 -2.29 -6.73 5.15
C GLY A 181 -3.14 -6.45 3.94
N ILE A 182 -3.84 -5.32 3.95
CA ILE A 182 -4.69 -4.86 2.84
C ILE A 182 -4.91 -3.35 2.93
N SER A 183 -5.04 -2.66 1.80
CA SER A 183 -5.37 -1.23 1.70
C SER A 183 -6.78 -1.03 1.17
N GLY A 184 -7.32 0.20 1.31
CA GLY A 184 -8.69 0.53 0.92
C GLY A 184 -9.71 -0.05 1.88
N VAL A 185 -9.56 0.19 3.20
CA VAL A 185 -10.30 -0.61 4.20
C VAL A 185 -11.53 0.09 4.79
N VAL A 186 -11.47 1.35 5.16
CA VAL A 186 -12.58 2.00 5.89
C VAL A 186 -13.32 2.97 5.00
N TYR A 187 -12.64 4.06 4.61
CA TYR A 187 -13.24 5.14 3.82
C TYR A 187 -13.23 4.84 2.32
N GLU A 188 -12.08 4.44 1.81
CA GLU A 188 -11.88 4.21 0.37
C GLU A 188 -12.84 3.13 -0.16
N PHE A 189 -13.06 2.10 0.62
CA PHE A 189 -14.00 1.04 0.27
C PHE A 189 -15.45 1.55 0.17
N CYS A 190 -15.80 2.62 0.89
CA CYS A 190 -17.14 3.21 0.80
C CYS A 190 -17.42 3.79 -0.59
N TRP A 191 -16.43 4.44 -1.23
CA TRP A 191 -16.66 4.98 -2.57
C TRP A 191 -16.58 3.91 -3.66
N TYR A 192 -15.91 2.79 -3.44
CA TYR A 192 -16.06 1.62 -4.31
C TYR A 192 -17.51 1.11 -4.33
N LEU A 193 -18.12 1.04 -3.17
CA LEU A 193 -19.50 0.54 -3.01
C LEU A 193 -20.55 1.53 -3.49
N ARG A 194 -20.40 2.81 -3.18
CA ARG A 194 -21.41 3.87 -3.41
C ARG A 194 -21.23 4.61 -4.73
N GLY A 195 -20.02 4.63 -5.27
CA GLY A 195 -19.58 5.57 -6.30
C GLY A 195 -19.09 6.88 -5.69
N LEU A 196 -17.97 7.40 -6.19
CA LEU A 196 -17.26 8.53 -5.59
C LEU A 196 -18.14 9.79 -5.51
N GLU A 197 -18.84 10.15 -6.61
CA GLU A 197 -19.69 11.33 -6.66
C GLU A 197 -20.85 11.23 -5.67
N ASN A 198 -21.52 10.06 -5.62
CA ASN A 198 -22.62 9.84 -4.68
C ASN A 198 -22.13 9.92 -3.22
N LEU A 199 -20.96 9.35 -2.93
CA LEU A 199 -20.41 9.38 -1.58
C LEU A 199 -20.09 10.82 -1.13
N PHE A 200 -19.53 11.65 -2.01
CA PHE A 200 -19.27 13.06 -1.68
C PHE A 200 -20.56 13.86 -1.48
N ALA A 201 -21.61 13.59 -2.27
CA ALA A 201 -22.92 14.19 -2.06
C ALA A 201 -23.51 13.75 -0.71
N ASP A 202 -23.48 12.44 -0.41
CA ASP A 202 -24.01 11.90 0.86
C ASP A 202 -23.28 12.50 2.08
N MET A 203 -21.97 12.76 2.01
CA MET A 203 -21.21 13.39 3.11
C MET A 203 -21.78 14.74 3.52
N ILE A 204 -22.46 15.45 2.62
CA ILE A 204 -23.00 16.80 2.84
C ILE A 204 -24.51 16.76 3.01
N GLU A 205 -25.21 16.04 2.14
CA GLU A 205 -26.67 16.08 2.01
C GLU A 205 -27.39 15.01 2.85
N GLN A 206 -26.74 13.83 3.02
CA GLN A 206 -27.30 12.66 3.69
C GLN A 206 -26.22 11.94 4.52
N PRO A 207 -25.62 12.59 5.53
CA PRO A 207 -24.49 12.02 6.27
C PRO A 207 -24.81 10.67 6.93
N GLU A 208 -26.08 10.40 7.25
CA GLU A 208 -26.54 9.12 7.77
C GLU A 208 -26.39 7.96 6.78
N VAL A 209 -26.42 8.25 5.46
CA VAL A 209 -26.14 7.26 4.41
C VAL A 209 -24.67 6.91 4.41
N PHE A 210 -23.79 7.93 4.43
CA PHE A 210 -22.35 7.71 4.53
C PHE A 210 -21.98 6.93 5.81
N GLU A 211 -22.55 7.33 6.96
CA GLU A 211 -22.29 6.63 8.22
C GLU A 211 -22.76 5.18 8.20
N ALA A 212 -23.90 4.87 7.59
CA ALA A 212 -24.37 3.50 7.44
C ALA A 212 -23.42 2.64 6.58
N ILE A 213 -22.85 3.21 5.51
CA ILE A 213 -21.90 2.50 4.63
C ILE A 213 -20.57 2.25 5.37
N ILE A 214 -19.99 3.30 5.96
CA ILE A 214 -18.67 3.21 6.60
C ILE A 214 -18.69 2.30 7.85
N ASP A 215 -19.79 2.24 8.58
CA ASP A 215 -19.94 1.33 9.72
C ASP A 215 -20.03 -0.13 9.28
N ARG A 216 -20.68 -0.43 8.15
CA ARG A 216 -20.74 -1.77 7.58
C ARG A 216 -19.37 -2.20 7.05
N THR A 217 -18.68 -1.29 6.38
CA THR A 217 -17.32 -1.49 5.89
C THR A 217 -16.36 -1.77 7.05
N LEU A 218 -16.40 -0.92 8.09
CA LEU A 218 -15.61 -1.13 9.30
C LEU A 218 -15.90 -2.48 9.95
N LYS A 219 -17.18 -2.87 10.05
CA LYS A 219 -17.54 -4.17 10.62
C LYS A 219 -16.91 -5.33 9.85
N PHE A 220 -17.01 -5.32 8.53
CA PHE A 220 -16.39 -6.35 7.69
C PHE A 220 -14.89 -6.46 7.95
N TRP A 221 -14.17 -5.32 7.93
CA TRP A 221 -12.72 -5.32 8.14
C TRP A 221 -12.31 -5.66 9.58
N MET A 222 -13.10 -5.30 10.58
CA MET A 222 -12.87 -5.74 11.96
C MET A 222 -12.98 -7.27 12.09
N ASP A 223 -13.98 -7.88 11.43
CA ASP A 223 -14.14 -9.33 11.40
C ASP A 223 -13.00 -10.02 10.65
N TRP A 224 -12.57 -9.42 9.52
CA TRP A 224 -11.43 -9.89 8.73
C TRP A 224 -10.11 -9.84 9.53
N PHE A 225 -9.81 -8.69 10.16
CA PHE A 225 -8.60 -8.54 10.98
C PHE A 225 -8.62 -9.41 12.22
N ARG A 226 -9.77 -9.76 12.74
CA ARG A 226 -9.87 -10.70 13.85
C ARG A 226 -9.26 -12.06 13.49
N LEU A 227 -9.58 -12.61 12.34
CA LEU A 227 -9.00 -13.88 11.88
C LEU A 227 -7.56 -13.71 11.38
N PHE A 228 -7.29 -12.67 10.58
CA PHE A 228 -5.95 -12.39 10.10
C PHE A 228 -4.92 -12.31 11.24
N LEU A 229 -5.23 -11.59 12.31
CA LEU A 229 -4.36 -11.46 13.46
C LEU A 229 -4.19 -12.76 14.24
N GLY A 230 -5.22 -13.61 14.27
CA GLY A 230 -5.13 -14.95 14.82
C GLY A 230 -4.19 -15.88 14.04
N GLU A 231 -4.17 -15.72 12.72
CA GLU A 231 -3.36 -16.56 11.82
C GLU A 231 -1.93 -16.04 11.64
N ALA A 232 -1.74 -14.74 11.51
CA ALA A 232 -0.46 -14.18 11.08
C ALA A 232 0.05 -13.03 11.96
N GLY A 233 -0.72 -12.52 12.91
CA GLY A 233 -0.38 -11.31 13.66
C GLY A 233 0.87 -11.44 14.55
N ASP A 234 1.30 -12.63 14.90
CA ASP A 234 2.53 -12.91 15.67
C ASP A 234 3.73 -13.24 14.76
N VAL A 235 3.51 -13.40 13.45
CA VAL A 235 4.54 -13.84 12.51
C VAL A 235 5.00 -12.70 11.61
N VAL A 236 4.09 -11.82 11.16
CA VAL A 236 4.44 -10.72 10.25
C VAL A 236 5.14 -9.58 11.00
N ASP A 237 6.04 -8.88 10.30
CA ASP A 237 6.77 -7.73 10.86
C ASP A 237 6.02 -6.41 10.65
N VAL A 238 5.30 -6.32 9.54
CA VAL A 238 4.53 -5.13 9.14
C VAL A 238 3.13 -5.53 8.69
N ILE A 239 2.13 -4.83 9.20
CA ILE A 239 0.74 -4.94 8.75
C ILE A 239 0.36 -3.66 8.01
N MET A 240 -0.04 -3.81 6.77
CA MET A 240 -0.50 -2.73 5.92
C MET A 240 -2.01 -2.54 6.04
N ILE A 241 -2.42 -1.29 6.21
CA ILE A 241 -3.78 -0.78 5.99
C ILE A 241 -3.68 0.53 5.21
N GLY A 242 -4.80 1.09 4.79
CA GLY A 242 -4.79 2.41 4.16
C GLY A 242 -6.15 2.80 3.61
N ASP A 243 -6.27 4.08 3.31
CA ASP A 243 -7.37 4.69 2.58
C ASP A 243 -6.86 5.96 1.90
N ASP A 244 -7.19 6.19 0.66
CA ASP A 244 -6.83 7.42 -0.05
C ASP A 244 -7.71 8.59 0.42
N LEU A 245 -7.10 9.47 1.22
CA LEU A 245 -7.77 10.63 1.86
C LEU A 245 -7.50 11.94 1.12
N ALA A 246 -6.51 11.97 0.24
CA ALA A 246 -6.05 13.19 -0.43
C ALA A 246 -5.77 12.97 -1.90
N GLY A 247 -5.97 14.02 -2.69
CA GLY A 247 -5.44 14.13 -4.04
C GLY A 247 -4.12 14.91 -4.07
N GLN A 248 -3.57 15.18 -5.26
CA GLN A 248 -2.31 15.90 -5.41
C GLN A 248 -2.35 17.33 -4.86
N GLY A 249 -3.51 17.99 -4.90
CA GLY A 249 -3.70 19.36 -4.44
C GLY A 249 -4.06 19.52 -2.96
N GLY A 250 -4.39 18.44 -2.25
CA GLY A 250 -4.84 18.46 -0.85
C GLY A 250 -5.93 17.44 -0.54
N PRO A 251 -6.61 17.59 0.60
CA PRO A 251 -7.70 16.72 1.04
C PRO A 251 -8.80 16.50 -0.01
N LEU A 252 -9.31 15.26 -0.11
CA LEU A 252 -10.47 14.95 -0.98
C LEU A 252 -11.80 15.47 -0.41
N PHE A 253 -11.88 15.61 0.90
CA PHE A 253 -13.07 16.10 1.61
C PHE A 253 -12.67 16.92 2.83
N SER A 254 -13.65 17.56 3.49
CA SER A 254 -13.41 18.47 4.61
C SER A 254 -12.69 17.79 5.79
N PRO A 255 -11.65 18.42 6.38
CA PRO A 255 -11.03 17.94 7.62
C PRO A 255 -12.04 17.74 8.76
N ARG A 256 -13.13 18.51 8.80
CA ARG A 256 -14.20 18.35 9.78
C ARG A 256 -14.89 16.99 9.61
N ILE A 257 -15.27 16.62 8.39
CA ILE A 257 -15.89 15.31 8.10
C ILE A 257 -14.92 14.18 8.48
N TYR A 258 -13.63 14.34 8.17
CA TYR A 258 -12.62 13.38 8.60
C TYR A 258 -12.64 13.19 10.11
N GLN A 259 -12.54 14.27 10.88
CA GLN A 259 -12.47 14.21 12.34
C GLN A 259 -13.75 13.70 13.00
N GLU A 260 -14.93 14.09 12.47
CA GLU A 260 -16.22 13.72 13.05
C GLU A 260 -16.64 12.29 12.67
N ILE A 261 -16.40 11.86 11.44
CA ILE A 261 -16.96 10.59 10.93
C ILE A 261 -15.88 9.54 10.67
N VAL A 262 -14.81 9.87 9.94
CA VAL A 262 -13.83 8.89 9.46
C VAL A 262 -12.80 8.53 10.54
N LYS A 263 -12.19 9.54 11.17
CA LYS A 263 -11.15 9.36 12.20
C LYS A 263 -11.55 8.43 13.34
N PRO A 264 -12.75 8.51 13.93
CA PRO A 264 -13.14 7.58 15.00
C PRO A 264 -13.15 6.12 14.56
N ARG A 265 -13.50 5.86 13.30
CA ARG A 265 -13.55 4.53 12.71
C ARG A 265 -12.15 4.01 12.38
N HIS A 266 -11.27 4.85 11.83
CA HIS A 266 -9.85 4.54 11.67
C HIS A 266 -9.22 4.23 13.03
N LYS A 267 -9.43 5.08 14.04
CA LYS A 267 -8.88 4.89 15.39
C LYS A 267 -9.32 3.55 15.98
N ARG A 268 -10.59 3.19 15.82
CA ARG A 268 -11.12 1.91 16.28
C ARG A 268 -10.41 0.72 15.63
N LEU A 269 -10.21 0.75 14.30
CA LEU A 269 -9.51 -0.33 13.58
C LEU A 269 -8.03 -0.39 13.98
N VAL A 270 -7.34 0.76 13.99
CA VAL A 270 -5.92 0.86 14.35
C VAL A 270 -5.67 0.34 15.75
N GLN A 271 -6.46 0.79 16.75
CA GLN A 271 -6.33 0.33 18.14
C GLN A 271 -6.62 -1.16 18.28
N TYR A 272 -7.60 -1.66 17.52
CA TYR A 272 -7.91 -3.09 17.51
C TYR A 272 -6.71 -3.92 17.03
N ILE A 273 -6.09 -3.53 15.92
CA ILE A 273 -4.92 -4.21 15.38
C ILE A 273 -3.75 -4.12 16.38
N LYS A 274 -3.39 -2.92 16.81
CA LYS A 274 -2.23 -2.69 17.69
C LYS A 274 -2.36 -3.35 19.07
N SER A 275 -3.56 -3.59 19.54
CA SER A 275 -3.77 -4.32 20.81
C SER A 275 -3.51 -5.84 20.72
N ARG A 276 -3.30 -6.38 19.51
CA ARG A 276 -3.21 -7.83 19.25
C ARG A 276 -1.94 -8.28 18.53
N THR A 277 -1.08 -7.36 18.16
CA THR A 277 0.18 -7.67 17.48
C THR A 277 1.31 -6.73 17.91
N ARG A 278 2.54 -7.16 17.71
CA ARG A 278 3.76 -6.32 17.80
C ARG A 278 4.22 -5.81 16.44
N ALA A 279 3.60 -6.27 15.35
CA ALA A 279 3.90 -5.79 14.01
C ALA A 279 3.73 -4.27 13.92
N LYS A 280 4.59 -3.62 13.16
CA LYS A 280 4.44 -2.18 12.88
C LYS A 280 3.26 -1.96 11.92
N LEU A 281 2.48 -0.93 12.17
CA LEU A 281 1.30 -0.62 11.37
C LEU A 281 1.63 0.42 10.30
N TRP A 282 1.55 0.01 9.06
CA TRP A 282 1.70 0.84 7.87
C TRP A 282 0.34 1.39 7.45
N TYR A 283 0.28 2.69 7.20
CA TYR A 283 -0.89 3.34 6.63
C TYR A 283 -0.56 3.91 5.24
N HIS A 284 -1.31 3.45 4.24
CA HIS A 284 -1.22 3.93 2.87
C HIS A 284 -2.26 5.04 2.63
N SER A 285 -1.83 6.16 2.02
CA SER A 285 -2.69 7.17 1.44
C SER A 285 -1.92 7.98 0.41
N CYS A 286 -2.39 7.99 -0.82
CA CYS A 286 -1.83 8.84 -1.87
C CYS A 286 -2.09 10.33 -1.62
N GLY A 287 -1.39 11.17 -2.39
CA GLY A 287 -1.64 12.60 -2.44
C GLY A 287 -0.98 13.43 -1.34
N SER A 288 -1.46 14.66 -1.20
CA SER A 288 -1.03 15.65 -0.22
C SER A 288 -1.69 15.39 1.14
N ILE A 289 -1.18 14.41 1.88
CA ILE A 289 -1.76 13.91 3.12
C ILE A 289 -1.41 14.75 4.36
N VAL A 290 -0.54 15.74 4.22
CA VAL A 290 0.04 16.50 5.35
C VAL A 290 -1.01 17.08 6.30
N THR A 291 -2.21 17.38 5.80
CA THR A 291 -3.33 17.87 6.60
C THR A 291 -3.85 16.82 7.59
N TYR A 292 -3.91 15.54 7.17
CA TYR A 292 -4.43 14.45 7.99
C TYR A 292 -3.35 13.66 8.74
N LEU A 293 -2.08 13.85 8.39
CA LEU A 293 -0.99 13.09 9.00
C LEU A 293 -0.93 13.21 10.53
N PRO A 294 -1.16 14.39 11.16
CA PRO A 294 -1.25 14.49 12.62
C PRO A 294 -2.36 13.62 13.23
N ASP A 295 -3.52 13.55 12.57
CA ASP A 295 -4.64 12.73 13.04
C ASP A 295 -4.38 11.23 12.86
N LEU A 296 -3.72 10.83 11.79
CA LEU A 296 -3.30 9.45 11.56
C LEU A 296 -2.26 9.01 12.60
N LEU A 297 -1.33 9.88 12.96
CA LEU A 297 -0.37 9.65 14.05
C LEU A 297 -1.07 9.51 15.41
N ASP A 298 -2.07 10.35 15.71
CA ASP A 298 -2.90 10.25 16.91
C ASP A 298 -3.69 8.93 16.96
N ASN A 299 -4.09 8.40 15.82
CA ASN A 299 -4.71 7.06 15.73
C ASN A 299 -3.72 5.94 16.05
N GLY A 300 -2.40 6.15 15.86
CA GLY A 300 -1.35 5.22 16.26
C GLY A 300 -0.68 4.47 15.13
N ILE A 301 -0.65 5.01 13.91
CA ILE A 301 0.14 4.44 12.82
C ILE A 301 1.65 4.57 13.11
N ASP A 302 2.45 3.62 12.64
CA ASP A 302 3.90 3.62 12.81
C ASP A 302 4.61 4.04 11.51
N ILE A 303 4.01 3.74 10.36
CA ILE A 303 4.61 3.91 9.03
C ILE A 303 3.61 4.62 8.12
N PHE A 304 4.10 5.58 7.32
CA PHE A 304 3.33 6.27 6.29
C PHE A 304 3.89 5.97 4.89
N ASN A 305 3.02 5.65 3.95
CA ASN A 305 3.28 5.32 2.54
C ASN A 305 2.20 5.97 1.65
N PRO A 306 2.48 6.35 0.38
CA PRO A 306 3.72 6.14 -0.38
C PRO A 306 4.70 7.31 -0.32
N VAL A 307 4.39 8.39 0.41
CA VAL A 307 5.12 9.66 0.43
C VAL A 307 5.19 10.26 -0.98
N GLN A 308 4.04 10.74 -1.47
CA GLN A 308 3.94 11.30 -2.82
C GLN A 308 4.60 12.67 -2.91
N ILE A 309 5.93 12.69 -3.11
CA ILE A 309 6.78 13.89 -3.08
C ILE A 309 6.43 14.93 -4.16
N SER A 310 5.74 14.54 -5.23
CA SER A 310 5.24 15.45 -6.27
C SER A 310 3.92 16.15 -5.89
N ALA A 311 3.26 15.72 -4.80
CA ALA A 311 2.03 16.36 -4.33
C ALA A 311 2.33 17.64 -3.55
N LYS A 312 1.33 18.52 -3.46
CA LYS A 312 1.44 19.79 -2.74
C LYS A 312 1.83 19.57 -1.28
N ASP A 313 2.73 20.39 -0.76
CA ASP A 313 3.19 20.37 0.63
C ASP A 313 3.80 19.02 1.10
N MET A 314 4.33 18.21 0.16
CA MET A 314 4.93 16.91 0.43
C MET A 314 6.46 16.89 0.21
N ASP A 315 7.12 18.05 0.45
CA ASP A 315 8.58 18.16 0.36
C ASP A 315 9.27 17.21 1.35
N PRO A 316 10.25 16.39 0.90
CA PRO A 316 10.96 15.42 1.72
C PRO A 316 11.61 15.97 2.96
N ALA A 317 12.32 17.11 2.86
CA ALA A 317 13.04 17.70 3.98
C ALA A 317 12.06 18.28 5.02
N MET A 318 10.99 18.93 4.56
CA MET A 318 9.93 19.43 5.43
C MET A 318 9.22 18.28 6.17
N LEU A 319 8.86 17.19 5.47
CA LEU A 319 8.21 16.04 6.08
C LEU A 319 9.11 15.40 7.13
N LYS A 320 10.39 15.18 6.80
CA LYS A 320 11.37 14.61 7.74
C LYS A 320 11.57 15.49 8.98
N ALA A 321 11.72 16.80 8.79
CA ALA A 321 11.88 17.74 9.90
C ALA A 321 10.66 17.80 10.83
N ARG A 322 9.45 17.70 10.27
CA ARG A 322 8.19 17.86 11.02
C ARG A 322 7.70 16.57 11.68
N PHE A 323 7.93 15.43 11.06
CA PHE A 323 7.30 14.16 11.44
C PHE A 323 8.28 13.00 11.59
N GLY A 324 9.54 13.14 11.19
CA GLY A 324 10.49 12.04 11.10
C GLY A 324 10.88 11.39 12.45
N ASP A 325 10.54 12.04 13.57
CA ASP A 325 10.67 11.48 14.93
C ASP A 325 9.44 10.67 15.38
N LYS A 326 8.33 10.73 14.62
CA LYS A 326 7.01 10.19 14.97
C LYS A 326 6.53 9.09 14.01
N VAL A 327 6.97 9.11 12.77
CA VAL A 327 6.55 8.18 11.73
C VAL A 327 7.73 7.76 10.86
N VAL A 328 7.75 6.50 10.49
CA VAL A 328 8.66 6.00 9.45
C VAL A 328 8.07 6.36 8.09
N PHE A 329 8.87 6.97 7.23
CA PHE A 329 8.50 7.21 5.85
C PHE A 329 8.89 6.00 4.98
N TRP A 330 7.91 5.46 4.24
CA TRP A 330 8.12 4.32 3.35
C TRP A 330 7.68 4.71 1.94
N GLY A 331 8.64 4.94 1.06
CA GLY A 331 8.41 5.45 -0.28
C GLY A 331 9.01 6.84 -0.52
N GLY A 332 8.57 7.52 -1.57
CA GLY A 332 9.10 8.84 -1.93
C GLY A 332 10.55 8.82 -2.43
N GLY A 333 11.07 7.64 -2.78
CA GLY A 333 12.48 7.48 -3.17
C GLY A 333 12.83 8.10 -4.52
N VAL A 334 11.84 8.29 -5.40
CA VAL A 334 11.99 8.94 -6.71
C VAL A 334 10.66 9.55 -7.15
N ASP A 335 10.71 10.64 -7.92
CA ASP A 335 9.53 11.17 -8.61
C ASP A 335 9.06 10.20 -9.69
N SER A 336 7.95 9.52 -9.41
CA SER A 336 7.35 8.50 -10.28
C SER A 336 6.51 9.08 -11.42
N GLN A 337 6.27 10.39 -11.45
CA GLN A 337 5.47 11.04 -12.49
C GLN A 337 6.32 11.67 -13.60
N HIS A 338 7.48 12.24 -13.25
CA HIS A 338 8.28 13.01 -14.20
C HIS A 338 9.67 12.42 -14.42
N VAL A 339 10.34 11.99 -13.33
CA VAL A 339 11.75 11.59 -13.40
C VAL A 339 11.89 10.12 -13.75
N LEU A 340 11.20 9.23 -13.04
CA LEU A 340 11.35 7.79 -13.25
C LEU A 340 10.92 7.33 -14.66
N PRO A 341 9.76 7.77 -15.22
CA PRO A 341 9.35 7.37 -16.57
C PRO A 341 10.06 8.11 -17.69
N HIS A 342 10.41 9.39 -17.50
CA HIS A 342 10.82 10.27 -18.60
C HIS A 342 12.26 10.78 -18.51
N GLY A 343 12.91 10.66 -17.35
CA GLY A 343 14.30 11.05 -17.16
C GLY A 343 15.29 10.07 -17.77
N ILE A 344 16.53 10.50 -17.94
CA ILE A 344 17.66 9.60 -18.19
C ILE A 344 18.17 8.99 -16.89
N THR A 345 18.94 7.92 -16.96
CA THR A 345 19.46 7.18 -15.79
C THR A 345 20.18 8.06 -14.77
N GLU A 346 20.94 9.05 -15.22
CA GLU A 346 21.66 10.01 -14.37
C GLU A 346 20.71 10.90 -13.58
N GLN A 347 19.62 11.36 -14.20
CA GLN A 347 18.59 12.14 -13.52
C GLN A 347 17.83 11.33 -12.48
N VAL A 348 17.55 10.05 -12.78
CA VAL A 348 16.95 9.12 -11.82
C VAL A 348 17.86 8.93 -10.62
N ARG A 349 19.14 8.66 -10.83
CA ARG A 349 20.13 8.48 -9.76
C ARG A 349 20.27 9.72 -8.87
N GLU A 350 20.33 10.90 -9.48
CA GLU A 350 20.42 12.17 -8.75
C GLU A 350 19.16 12.45 -7.93
N ASN A 351 17.97 12.20 -8.48
CA ASN A 351 16.72 12.36 -7.74
C ASN A 351 16.62 11.38 -6.55
N VAL A 352 17.03 10.12 -6.75
CA VAL A 352 17.13 9.13 -5.65
C VAL A 352 18.11 9.59 -4.59
N ARG A 353 19.28 10.12 -4.97
CA ARG A 353 20.28 10.63 -4.03
C ARG A 353 19.70 11.77 -3.18
N ALA A 354 19.10 12.75 -3.81
CA ALA A 354 18.52 13.91 -3.12
C ALA A 354 17.43 13.50 -2.10
N ASN A 355 16.53 12.57 -2.49
CA ASN A 355 15.49 12.08 -1.59
C ASN A 355 16.07 11.26 -0.42
N LEU A 356 17.09 10.43 -0.67
CA LEU A 356 17.79 9.72 0.39
C LEU A 356 18.51 10.67 1.36
N GLU A 357 19.15 11.71 0.87
CA GLU A 357 19.79 12.75 1.72
C GLU A 357 18.79 13.44 2.64
N ALA A 358 17.55 13.62 2.17
CA ALA A 358 16.48 14.20 2.97
C ALA A 358 15.89 13.24 4.01
N PHE A 359 15.61 11.97 3.63
CA PHE A 359 14.86 11.06 4.49
C PHE A 359 15.71 10.19 5.42
N LYS A 360 16.93 9.75 5.00
CA LYS A 360 17.69 8.76 5.77
C LYS A 360 18.27 9.24 7.10
N PRO A 361 18.64 10.54 7.30
CA PRO A 361 19.25 10.96 8.55
C PRO A 361 18.42 10.57 9.77
N GLY A 362 19.07 9.91 10.76
CA GLY A 362 18.42 9.47 11.98
C GLY A 362 17.61 8.17 11.86
N GLY A 363 17.64 7.47 10.72
CA GLY A 363 16.79 6.29 10.49
C GLY A 363 15.34 6.65 10.18
N GLY A 364 14.40 5.74 10.39
CA GLY A 364 12.97 6.01 10.14
C GLY A 364 12.64 6.18 8.66
N TYR A 365 13.33 5.44 7.78
CA TYR A 365 13.08 5.50 6.35
C TYR A 365 13.26 4.13 5.68
N VAL A 366 12.34 3.79 4.76
CA VAL A 366 12.41 2.63 3.89
C VAL A 366 12.28 3.10 2.45
N PHE A 367 13.24 2.74 1.60
CA PHE A 367 13.25 3.13 0.20
C PHE A 367 12.25 2.30 -0.62
N ASN A 368 11.40 3.00 -1.31
CA ASN A 368 10.59 2.54 -2.42
C ASN A 368 10.32 3.77 -3.32
N ASN A 369 9.93 3.57 -4.58
CA ASN A 369 9.41 4.67 -5.40
C ASN A 369 8.09 5.21 -4.81
N VAL A 370 7.53 6.24 -5.42
CA VAL A 370 6.17 6.67 -5.07
C VAL A 370 5.18 5.69 -5.70
N HIS A 371 4.49 4.90 -4.87
CA HIS A 371 3.50 3.91 -5.29
C HIS A 371 4.10 2.80 -6.20
N ASN A 372 3.35 2.29 -7.19
CA ASN A 372 3.78 1.21 -8.09
C ASN A 372 4.59 1.72 -9.28
N ILE A 373 5.57 0.96 -9.74
CA ILE A 373 6.29 1.22 -10.98
C ILE A 373 5.32 1.00 -12.15
N GLN A 374 5.08 2.06 -12.93
CA GLN A 374 4.10 2.07 -14.00
C GLN A 374 4.60 1.40 -15.29
N ALA A 375 3.66 1.10 -16.19
CA ALA A 375 3.90 0.35 -17.43
C ALA A 375 4.88 1.01 -18.42
N ASP A 376 5.01 2.33 -18.38
CA ASP A 376 5.85 3.14 -19.27
C ASP A 376 7.30 3.27 -18.79
N VAL A 377 7.60 2.93 -17.54
CA VAL A 377 8.95 3.10 -16.97
C VAL A 377 9.99 2.23 -17.70
N PRO A 378 11.08 2.84 -18.21
CA PRO A 378 12.16 2.10 -18.84
C PRO A 378 12.90 1.19 -17.87
N PRO A 379 13.30 -0.05 -18.26
CA PRO A 379 14.01 -0.98 -17.39
C PRO A 379 15.36 -0.43 -16.92
N ALA A 380 16.06 0.36 -17.74
CA ALA A 380 17.32 1.01 -17.34
C ALA A 380 17.10 1.99 -16.17
N ASN A 381 15.97 2.71 -16.14
CA ASN A 381 15.63 3.62 -15.06
C ASN A 381 15.25 2.85 -13.78
N ILE A 382 14.57 1.71 -13.90
CA ILE A 382 14.28 0.83 -12.75
C ILE A 382 15.59 0.37 -12.11
N LEU A 383 16.54 -0.12 -12.90
CA LEU A 383 17.85 -0.56 -12.40
C LEU A 383 18.62 0.61 -11.79
N ALA A 384 18.68 1.76 -12.47
CA ALA A 384 19.36 2.96 -11.98
C ALA A 384 18.79 3.42 -10.63
N MET A 385 17.48 3.36 -10.43
CA MET A 385 16.81 3.70 -9.18
C MET A 385 17.25 2.78 -8.02
N PHE A 386 17.16 1.46 -8.21
CA PHE A 386 17.53 0.51 -7.15
C PHE A 386 19.03 0.45 -6.89
N ASP A 387 19.86 0.56 -7.93
CA ASP A 387 21.33 0.61 -7.76
C ASP A 387 21.75 1.90 -7.03
N ALA A 388 21.13 3.05 -7.35
CA ALA A 388 21.32 4.30 -6.62
C ALA A 388 20.86 4.21 -5.16
N ALA A 389 19.72 3.57 -4.91
CA ALA A 389 19.21 3.36 -3.56
C ALA A 389 20.19 2.53 -2.71
N TYR A 390 20.80 1.52 -3.28
CA TYR A 390 21.82 0.73 -2.59
C TYR A 390 23.12 1.50 -2.36
N GLU A 391 23.58 2.26 -3.35
CA GLU A 391 24.83 3.01 -3.29
C GLU A 391 24.77 4.17 -2.28
N PHE A 392 23.75 5.03 -2.42
CA PHE A 392 23.57 6.23 -1.60
C PHE A 392 22.82 5.98 -0.29
N GLY A 393 22.20 4.81 -0.14
CA GLY A 393 21.48 4.43 1.06
C GLY A 393 22.35 4.05 2.26
N LYS A 394 23.66 3.91 2.10
CA LYS A 394 24.59 3.61 3.21
C LYS A 394 24.64 4.78 4.20
N TYR A 395 24.68 4.46 5.49
CA TYR A 395 24.80 5.45 6.57
C TYR A 395 26.26 5.79 6.87
#